data_7658f0622237fc6b871ca647082889c2
#
_entry.id   7658f0622237fc6b871ca647082889c2
#
_cell.length_a   1.000
_cell.length_b   1.000
_cell.length_c   1.000
_cell.angle_alpha   90.00
_cell.angle_beta   90.00
_cell.angle_gamma   90.00
#
_symmetry.space_group_name_H-M   'P 1'
#
loop_
_entity.id
_entity.type
_entity.pdbx_description
1 polymer ?
#
loop_
_entity_poly.entity_id
_entity_poly.type
_entity_poly.pdbx_seq_one_letter_code
_entity_poly.pdbx_strand_id
1 'polypeptide(L)'
;MKRPHEIRAEDFPIKIRPKAKDLDEILPLITLCASGKLYEVEEWIAAGKPIQCLPSDDPRWRKIAPPLQTAADRGFHSLAALLLANGYDPNGDEDSPLSEAVRSRNHTMVSLLLEYGTDPCGFDFCDALETYDREMMDRLMQAGANPCLDNAVARALRSKARPLLGFVKSYREQYPCLQRQVDIALNRFVENQDERGVALMLWLGADPHARVPCSPYIEDEEHEMASLESPFERSVWRTRETIMEMLLKKPIPAEQADGLLSHVSHRGLPKVVSRLLKAGANPNHIGEEDWHILDGFISNLTYRWRLSDNDSDERGLEALKLILDAGSRWPEHRPDVPRLRRDLLNCKPDTLRAIIALFKEHQVLTEEQLHDLTRTPTMKKHLQSASPIVSRSTPQSTYSTGGTTSNSGGYWKKHWSQR
;
A
#
# COMPACT_ATOMS: atom_id res chain seq x y z
N MET A 1 -31.79 34.23 9.23
CA MET A 1 -30.87 33.23 9.75
C MET A 1 -29.65 33.22 8.83
N LYS A 2 -28.47 33.61 9.33
CA LYS A 2 -27.20 33.52 8.57
C LYS A 2 -26.88 32.02 8.36
N ARG A 3 -26.30 31.67 7.22
CA ARG A 3 -25.92 30.26 6.93
C ARG A 3 -24.78 29.85 7.88
N PRO A 4 -24.66 28.57 8.29
CA PRO A 4 -23.65 28.11 9.27
C PRO A 4 -22.21 28.50 8.95
N HIS A 5 -21.86 28.65 7.66
CA HIS A 5 -20.54 29.02 7.17
C HIS A 5 -20.27 30.54 7.18
N GLU A 6 -21.24 31.37 7.66
CA GLU A 6 -21.08 32.82 7.82
C GLU A 6 -20.75 33.23 9.27
N ILE A 7 -20.70 32.26 10.20
CA ILE A 7 -20.25 32.53 11.58
C ILE A 7 -18.71 32.46 11.55
N ARG A 8 -18.05 33.58 11.40
CA ARG A 8 -16.60 33.69 11.48
C ARG A 8 -16.16 33.78 12.93
N ALA A 9 -14.95 33.28 13.23
CA ALA A 9 -14.32 33.43 14.55
C ALA A 9 -14.28 34.94 15.03
N GLU A 10 -14.38 35.85 14.09
CA GLU A 10 -14.46 37.29 14.31
C GLU A 10 -15.75 37.73 15.03
N ASP A 11 -16.83 36.93 15.01
CA ASP A 11 -18.12 37.23 15.65
C ASP A 11 -18.11 36.99 17.18
N PHE A 12 -17.08 36.30 17.71
CA PHE A 12 -16.89 36.09 19.13
C PHE A 12 -15.79 37.03 19.65
N PRO A 13 -16.03 37.85 20.67
CA PRO A 13 -14.98 38.66 21.29
C PRO A 13 -13.95 37.67 21.87
N ILE A 14 -12.81 37.54 21.20
CA ILE A 14 -11.69 36.75 21.71
C ILE A 14 -11.25 37.35 23.03
N LYS A 15 -11.65 36.76 24.13
CA LYS A 15 -11.11 37.08 25.44
C LYS A 15 -9.68 36.55 25.51
N ILE A 16 -8.72 37.42 25.19
CA ILE A 16 -7.30 37.07 25.33
C ILE A 16 -7.03 36.80 26.82
N ARG A 17 -6.84 35.54 27.16
CA ARG A 17 -6.46 35.12 28.51
C ARG A 17 -4.96 34.76 28.55
N PRO A 18 -4.31 34.92 29.73
CA PRO A 18 -2.96 34.43 29.89
C PRO A 18 -2.94 32.91 29.70
N LYS A 19 -1.96 32.44 28.94
CA LYS A 19 -1.67 30.99 28.83
C LYS A 19 -0.74 30.57 29.98
N ALA A 20 -0.94 29.37 30.53
CA ALA A 20 -0.06 28.81 31.53
C ALA A 20 1.34 28.61 30.94
N LYS A 21 2.37 28.80 31.71
CA LYS A 21 3.77 28.67 31.30
C LYS A 21 4.24 27.21 31.31
N ASP A 22 3.70 26.44 32.21
CA ASP A 22 4.03 25.03 32.39
C ASP A 22 2.81 24.18 32.78
N LEU A 23 3.01 22.88 32.78
CA LEU A 23 1.96 21.92 33.09
C LEU A 23 1.49 22.02 34.55
N ASP A 24 2.40 22.34 35.51
CA ASP A 24 2.07 22.36 36.93
C ASP A 24 1.09 23.49 37.25
N GLU A 25 1.11 24.60 36.48
CA GLU A 25 0.18 25.72 36.62
C GLU A 25 -1.25 25.33 36.18
N ILE A 26 -1.40 24.47 35.16
CA ILE A 26 -2.70 24.08 34.58
C ILE A 26 -3.23 22.74 35.07
N LEU A 27 -2.39 21.91 35.69
CA LEU A 27 -2.75 20.58 36.17
C LEU A 27 -3.96 20.54 37.12
N PRO A 28 -4.13 21.51 38.03
CA PRO A 28 -5.34 21.59 38.86
C PRO A 28 -6.61 21.73 38.01
N LEU A 29 -6.59 22.57 36.94
CA LEU A 29 -7.72 22.74 36.06
C LEU A 29 -8.04 21.44 35.31
N ILE A 30 -7.02 20.75 34.78
CA ILE A 30 -7.19 19.44 34.13
C ILE A 30 -7.87 18.45 35.07
N THR A 31 -7.48 18.44 36.35
CA THR A 31 -8.09 17.56 37.37
C THR A 31 -9.55 17.91 37.63
N LEU A 32 -9.89 19.20 37.65
CA LEU A 32 -11.29 19.67 37.76
C LEU A 32 -12.09 19.25 36.52
N CYS A 33 -11.54 19.42 35.32
CA CYS A 33 -12.16 19.00 34.07
C CYS A 33 -12.39 17.49 34.05
N ALA A 34 -11.41 16.70 34.43
CA ALA A 34 -11.50 15.24 34.49
C ALA A 34 -12.59 14.75 35.49
N SER A 35 -12.85 15.55 36.53
CA SER A 35 -13.86 15.25 37.56
C SER A 35 -15.24 15.86 37.25
N GLY A 36 -15.39 16.61 36.13
CA GLY A 36 -16.64 17.23 35.72
C GLY A 36 -17.12 18.37 36.67
N LYS A 37 -16.20 18.99 37.38
CA LYS A 37 -16.48 19.98 38.41
C LYS A 37 -16.73 21.39 37.81
N LEU A 38 -17.90 21.56 37.19
CA LEU A 38 -18.27 22.76 36.42
C LEU A 38 -18.12 24.04 37.23
N TYR A 39 -18.65 24.10 38.47
CA TYR A 39 -18.62 25.32 39.30
C TYR A 39 -17.19 25.68 39.72
N GLU A 40 -16.36 24.74 40.07
CA GLU A 40 -14.97 24.99 40.43
C GLU A 40 -14.15 25.47 39.23
N VAL A 41 -14.48 24.98 38.01
CA VAL A 41 -13.89 25.49 36.75
C VAL A 41 -14.36 26.91 36.46
N GLU A 42 -15.64 27.23 36.72
CA GLU A 42 -16.17 28.60 36.61
C GLU A 42 -15.47 29.57 37.60
N GLU A 43 -15.29 29.17 38.86
CA GLU A 43 -14.51 29.91 39.85
C GLU A 43 -13.04 30.12 39.42
N TRP A 44 -12.41 29.07 38.86
CA TRP A 44 -11.05 29.16 38.32
C TRP A 44 -10.93 30.21 37.22
N ILE A 45 -11.91 30.20 36.31
CA ILE A 45 -11.99 31.14 35.21
C ILE A 45 -12.29 32.59 35.71
N ALA A 46 -13.19 32.72 36.68
CA ALA A 46 -13.53 34.03 37.32
C ALA A 46 -12.34 34.64 38.05
N ALA A 47 -11.47 33.80 38.62
CA ALA A 47 -10.21 34.23 39.25
C ALA A 47 -9.15 34.70 38.24
N GLY A 48 -9.43 34.69 36.94
CA GLY A 48 -8.49 35.12 35.89
C GLY A 48 -7.32 34.17 35.63
N LYS A 49 -7.40 32.93 36.14
CA LYS A 49 -6.35 31.95 35.95
C LYS A 49 -6.31 31.41 34.50
N PRO A 50 -5.16 30.91 34.06
CA PRO A 50 -5.01 30.37 32.70
C PRO A 50 -5.90 29.15 32.48
N ILE A 51 -6.43 29.01 31.28
CA ILE A 51 -7.27 27.88 30.87
C ILE A 51 -6.60 27.00 29.80
N GLN A 52 -5.51 27.48 29.18
CA GLN A 52 -4.73 26.77 28.17
C GLN A 52 -3.23 26.96 28.47
N CYS A 53 -2.40 26.03 28.09
CA CYS A 53 -0.95 26.07 28.23
C CYS A 53 -0.27 26.56 26.94
N LEU A 54 0.92 27.13 27.05
CA LEU A 54 1.81 27.32 25.92
C LEU A 54 2.33 25.93 25.46
N PRO A 55 2.58 25.75 24.14
CA PRO A 55 3.26 24.53 23.65
C PRO A 55 4.54 24.31 24.46
N SER A 56 4.78 23.10 24.92
CA SER A 56 5.91 22.74 25.78
C SER A 56 6.40 21.32 25.46
N ASP A 57 7.71 21.14 25.44
CA ASP A 57 8.36 19.84 25.28
C ASP A 57 8.32 18.95 26.53
N ASP A 58 7.53 19.31 27.54
CA ASP A 58 7.40 18.52 28.77
C ASP A 58 6.85 17.12 28.44
N PRO A 59 7.63 16.04 28.67
CA PRO A 59 7.23 14.67 28.31
C PRO A 59 5.96 14.18 29.04
N ARG A 60 5.52 14.89 30.09
CA ARG A 60 4.28 14.57 30.80
C ARG A 60 3.04 14.79 29.94
N TRP A 61 3.06 15.72 28.95
CA TRP A 61 1.98 15.95 28.00
C TRP A 61 1.61 14.72 27.17
N ARG A 62 2.54 13.81 26.94
CA ARG A 62 2.25 12.53 26.27
C ARG A 62 1.24 11.65 27.01
N LYS A 63 0.97 11.95 28.30
CA LYS A 63 0.09 11.14 29.17
C LYS A 63 -1.09 11.94 29.75
N ILE A 64 -1.11 13.23 29.57
CA ILE A 64 -2.07 14.13 30.20
C ILE A 64 -2.76 14.94 29.09
N ALA A 65 -4.05 14.67 28.89
CA ALA A 65 -4.83 15.41 27.90
C ALA A 65 -5.10 16.85 28.37
N PRO A 66 -5.06 17.84 27.45
CA PRO A 66 -5.43 19.23 27.75
C PRO A 66 -6.85 19.38 28.31
N PRO A 67 -7.19 20.52 28.97
CA PRO A 67 -8.50 20.71 29.61
C PRO A 67 -9.70 20.49 28.68
N LEU A 68 -9.66 21.05 27.45
CA LEU A 68 -10.75 20.89 26.49
C LEU A 68 -10.87 19.47 25.97
N GLN A 69 -9.75 18.84 25.66
CA GLN A 69 -9.73 17.44 25.25
C GLN A 69 -10.23 16.52 26.35
N THR A 70 -9.82 16.75 27.60
CA THR A 70 -10.34 16.03 28.76
C THR A 70 -11.86 16.17 28.91
N ALA A 71 -12.40 17.37 28.67
CA ALA A 71 -13.84 17.60 28.69
C ALA A 71 -14.57 16.89 27.54
N ALA A 72 -13.98 16.87 26.36
CA ALA A 72 -14.52 16.18 25.17
C ALA A 72 -14.52 14.66 25.35
N ASP A 73 -13.42 14.07 25.82
CA ASP A 73 -13.27 12.66 26.13
C ASP A 73 -14.31 12.15 27.14
N ARG A 74 -14.59 12.98 28.16
CA ARG A 74 -15.60 12.65 29.19
C ARG A 74 -17.03 13.00 28.78
N GLY A 75 -17.23 13.65 27.66
CA GLY A 75 -18.54 14.08 27.18
C GLY A 75 -19.16 15.23 28.01
N PHE A 76 -18.36 16.04 28.69
CA PHE A 76 -18.82 17.14 29.55
C PHE A 76 -19.10 18.39 28.73
N HIS A 77 -20.23 18.41 28.02
CA HIS A 77 -20.65 19.51 27.13
C HIS A 77 -20.63 20.91 27.76
N SER A 78 -21.24 21.03 28.92
CA SER A 78 -21.34 22.33 29.61
C SER A 78 -19.94 22.86 29.99
N LEU A 79 -19.03 21.95 30.34
CA LEU A 79 -17.67 22.32 30.68
C LEU A 79 -16.85 22.70 29.45
N ALA A 80 -16.98 21.96 28.35
CA ALA A 80 -16.35 22.32 27.07
C ALA A 80 -16.87 23.65 26.56
N ALA A 81 -18.19 23.87 26.61
CA ALA A 81 -18.80 25.15 26.24
C ALA A 81 -18.30 26.32 27.12
N LEU A 82 -18.14 26.09 28.42
CA LEU A 82 -17.60 27.09 29.35
C LEU A 82 -16.16 27.48 29.00
N LEU A 83 -15.29 26.51 28.72
CA LEU A 83 -13.92 26.77 28.31
C LEU A 83 -13.85 27.55 27.00
N LEU A 84 -14.57 27.09 25.96
CA LEU A 84 -14.63 27.74 24.65
C LEU A 84 -15.18 29.16 24.71
N ALA A 85 -16.29 29.39 25.43
CA ALA A 85 -16.90 30.72 25.62
C ALA A 85 -15.97 31.68 26.37
N ASN A 86 -14.98 31.16 27.09
CA ASN A 86 -13.99 31.98 27.82
C ASN A 86 -12.66 32.13 27.07
N GLY A 87 -12.61 31.78 25.78
CA GLY A 87 -11.46 32.01 24.90
C GLY A 87 -10.42 30.90 24.89
N TYR A 88 -10.83 29.67 25.20
CA TYR A 88 -10.00 28.51 24.89
C TYR A 88 -9.89 28.36 23.37
N ASP A 89 -8.69 28.24 22.85
CA ASP A 89 -8.45 28.01 21.43
C ASP A 89 -8.53 26.50 21.12
N PRO A 90 -9.57 26.04 20.43
CA PRO A 90 -9.73 24.59 20.14
C PRO A 90 -8.70 24.03 19.19
N ASN A 91 -7.91 24.88 18.51
CA ASN A 91 -6.86 24.50 17.55
C ASN A 91 -5.45 24.70 18.13
N GLY A 92 -5.34 25.13 19.38
CA GLY A 92 -4.06 25.49 19.98
C GLY A 92 -3.31 24.36 20.69
N ASP A 93 -3.86 23.15 20.72
CA ASP A 93 -3.25 21.95 21.31
C ASP A 93 -2.80 21.00 20.21
N GLU A 94 -1.78 20.16 20.48
CA GLU A 94 -1.28 19.17 19.52
C GLU A 94 -2.34 18.12 19.19
N ASP A 95 -3.07 17.66 20.21
CA ASP A 95 -4.15 16.69 20.04
C ASP A 95 -5.48 17.43 19.84
N SER A 96 -6.19 17.07 18.77
CA SER A 96 -7.48 17.69 18.45
C SER A 96 -8.61 17.13 19.31
N PRO A 97 -9.34 17.97 20.08
CA PRO A 97 -10.53 17.54 20.80
C PRO A 97 -11.63 17.02 19.86
N LEU A 98 -11.57 17.40 18.57
CA LEU A 98 -12.48 16.93 17.53
C LEU A 98 -12.33 15.44 17.28
N SER A 99 -11.09 14.92 17.24
CA SER A 99 -10.82 13.49 17.03
C SER A 99 -11.46 12.64 18.10
N GLU A 100 -11.38 13.05 19.36
CA GLU A 100 -11.98 12.31 20.47
C GLU A 100 -13.51 12.36 20.45
N ALA A 101 -14.09 13.54 20.16
CA ALA A 101 -15.53 13.69 20.02
C ALA A 101 -16.10 12.84 18.87
N VAL A 102 -15.35 12.71 17.77
CA VAL A 102 -15.72 11.85 16.62
C VAL A 102 -15.62 10.37 16.99
N ARG A 103 -14.50 9.93 17.57
CA ARG A 103 -14.29 8.51 17.99
C ARG A 103 -15.36 8.05 18.97
N SER A 104 -15.77 8.92 19.90
CA SER A 104 -16.85 8.64 20.85
C SER A 104 -18.26 8.80 20.26
N ARG A 105 -18.38 9.18 18.97
CA ARG A 105 -19.66 9.46 18.27
C ARG A 105 -20.51 10.52 18.96
N ASN A 106 -19.88 11.48 19.56
CA ASN A 106 -20.56 12.54 20.30
C ASN A 106 -20.94 13.71 19.37
N HIS A 107 -22.06 13.56 18.64
CA HIS A 107 -22.53 14.56 17.66
C HIS A 107 -22.71 15.96 18.27
N THR A 108 -23.14 16.06 19.51
CA THR A 108 -23.35 17.34 20.17
C THR A 108 -22.03 18.01 20.49
N MET A 109 -21.01 17.25 20.93
CA MET A 109 -19.65 17.78 21.15
C MET A 109 -19.01 18.22 19.84
N VAL A 110 -19.12 17.43 18.77
CA VAL A 110 -18.61 17.82 17.43
C VAL A 110 -19.28 19.12 16.97
N SER A 111 -20.60 19.25 17.11
CA SER A 111 -21.28 20.48 16.74
C SER A 111 -20.76 21.67 17.54
N LEU A 112 -20.62 21.52 18.86
CA LEU A 112 -20.09 22.56 19.74
C LEU A 112 -18.68 23.01 19.32
N LEU A 113 -17.79 22.06 19.08
CA LEU A 113 -16.42 22.35 18.68
C LEU A 113 -16.36 23.08 17.33
N LEU A 114 -17.13 22.64 16.34
CA LEU A 114 -17.21 23.31 15.03
C LEU A 114 -17.84 24.71 15.12
N GLU A 115 -18.86 24.90 15.96
CA GLU A 115 -19.46 26.20 16.20
C GLU A 115 -18.48 27.23 16.82
N TYR A 116 -17.52 26.73 17.63
CA TYR A 116 -16.49 27.58 18.24
C TYR A 116 -15.20 27.64 17.40
N GLY A 117 -15.26 27.21 16.12
CA GLY A 117 -14.17 27.42 15.15
C GLY A 117 -13.05 26.39 15.18
N THR A 118 -13.30 25.16 15.64
CA THR A 118 -12.36 24.08 15.41
C THR A 118 -12.18 23.88 13.91
N ASP A 119 -10.92 23.88 13.45
CA ASP A 119 -10.59 23.68 12.04
C ASP A 119 -10.57 22.17 11.71
N PRO A 120 -11.47 21.67 10.86
CA PRO A 120 -11.48 20.27 10.45
C PRO A 120 -10.54 19.97 9.27
N CYS A 121 -9.84 20.97 8.69
CA CYS A 121 -9.00 20.76 7.50
C CYS A 121 -7.83 19.81 7.78
N GLY A 122 -7.24 19.87 8.96
CA GLY A 122 -6.18 18.96 9.40
C GLY A 122 -6.67 17.71 10.13
N PHE A 123 -7.99 17.49 10.18
CA PHE A 123 -8.55 16.33 10.89
C PHE A 123 -8.24 15.02 10.17
N ASP A 124 -7.78 14.02 10.93
CA ASP A 124 -7.61 12.66 10.37
C ASP A 124 -8.96 12.00 10.11
N PHE A 125 -9.41 12.06 8.86
CA PHE A 125 -10.71 11.54 8.46
C PHE A 125 -10.84 10.01 8.66
N CYS A 126 -9.74 9.28 8.89
CA CYS A 126 -9.77 7.87 9.23
C CYS A 126 -10.57 7.62 10.51
N ASP A 127 -10.48 8.50 11.51
CA ASP A 127 -11.24 8.40 12.77
C ASP A 127 -12.76 8.42 12.50
N ALA A 128 -13.24 9.31 11.60
CA ALA A 128 -14.65 9.36 11.23
C ALA A 128 -15.09 8.09 10.46
N LEU A 129 -14.27 7.62 9.54
CA LEU A 129 -14.55 6.42 8.76
C LEU A 129 -14.67 5.16 9.63
N GLU A 130 -13.86 5.06 10.68
CA GLU A 130 -13.87 3.93 11.62
C GLU A 130 -15.12 3.90 12.51
N THR A 131 -15.81 5.02 12.66
CA THR A 131 -17.10 5.06 13.37
C THR A 131 -18.24 4.47 12.57
N TYR A 132 -18.17 4.40 11.23
CA TYR A 132 -19.27 4.08 10.31
C TYR A 132 -20.49 4.97 10.43
N ASP A 133 -20.35 6.14 11.04
CA ASP A 133 -21.41 7.11 11.25
C ASP A 133 -21.48 8.09 10.08
N ARG A 134 -22.44 7.83 9.18
CA ARG A 134 -22.57 8.62 7.96
C ARG A 134 -22.91 10.09 8.23
N GLU A 135 -23.80 10.35 9.21
CA GLU A 135 -24.16 11.72 9.56
C GLU A 135 -22.95 12.51 10.08
N MET A 136 -22.12 11.84 10.88
CA MET A 136 -20.86 12.42 11.36
C MET A 136 -19.92 12.76 10.22
N MET A 137 -19.70 11.82 9.29
CA MET A 137 -18.85 12.04 8.10
C MET A 137 -19.37 13.20 7.25
N ASP A 138 -20.69 13.24 6.97
CA ASP A 138 -21.30 14.29 6.18
C ASP A 138 -21.11 15.67 6.83
N ARG A 139 -21.29 15.76 8.13
CA ARG A 139 -21.12 16.98 8.91
C ARG A 139 -19.69 17.48 8.88
N LEU A 140 -18.70 16.59 9.06
CA LEU A 140 -17.28 16.95 8.99
C LEU A 140 -16.89 17.43 7.58
N MET A 141 -17.33 16.73 6.53
CA MET A 141 -17.06 17.15 5.15
C MET A 141 -17.72 18.49 4.81
N GLN A 142 -18.93 18.75 5.30
CA GLN A 142 -19.61 20.05 5.15
C GLN A 142 -18.87 21.17 5.88
N ALA A 143 -18.22 20.86 6.99
CA ALA A 143 -17.38 21.79 7.73
C ALA A 143 -16.00 22.03 7.08
N GLY A 144 -15.59 21.20 6.11
CA GLY A 144 -14.32 21.37 5.38
C GLY A 144 -13.31 20.23 5.54
N ALA A 145 -13.63 19.18 6.30
CA ALA A 145 -12.73 18.02 6.41
C ALA A 145 -12.52 17.36 5.06
N ASN A 146 -11.25 17.01 4.76
CA ASN A 146 -10.89 16.36 3.51
C ASN A 146 -10.76 14.83 3.70
N PRO A 147 -11.66 14.01 3.10
CA PRO A 147 -11.62 12.56 3.24
C PRO A 147 -10.40 11.90 2.57
N CYS A 148 -9.65 12.65 1.77
CA CYS A 148 -8.48 12.14 1.07
C CYS A 148 -7.14 12.52 1.72
N LEU A 149 -7.17 13.33 2.77
CA LEU A 149 -5.96 13.70 3.48
C LEU A 149 -5.27 12.44 4.05
N ASP A 150 -3.96 12.37 3.96
CA ASP A 150 -3.11 11.29 4.50
C ASP A 150 -3.61 9.87 4.18
N ASN A 151 -4.20 9.71 2.98
CA ASN A 151 -4.77 8.44 2.54
C ASN A 151 -5.76 7.80 3.54
N ALA A 152 -6.55 8.64 4.22
CA ALA A 152 -7.46 8.20 5.29
C ALA A 152 -8.40 7.07 4.87
N VAL A 153 -9.00 7.16 3.65
CA VAL A 153 -9.89 6.11 3.14
C VAL A 153 -9.14 4.82 2.84
N ALA A 154 -7.93 4.89 2.26
CA ALA A 154 -7.11 3.70 2.00
C ALA A 154 -6.70 3.00 3.29
N ARG A 155 -6.39 3.77 4.34
CA ARG A 155 -6.09 3.25 5.68
C ARG A 155 -7.29 2.57 6.33
N ALA A 156 -8.45 3.20 6.28
CA ALA A 156 -9.70 2.66 6.82
C ALA A 156 -10.18 1.40 6.08
N LEU A 157 -10.08 1.39 4.74
CA LEU A 157 -10.44 0.23 3.92
C LEU A 157 -9.62 -1.02 4.25
N ARG A 158 -8.38 -0.86 4.71
CA ARG A 158 -7.51 -1.97 5.12
C ARG A 158 -8.09 -2.78 6.28
N SER A 159 -8.67 -2.10 7.27
CA SER A 159 -9.16 -2.73 8.49
C SER A 159 -10.58 -3.29 8.33
N LYS A 160 -11.47 -2.55 7.67
CA LYS A 160 -12.89 -2.92 7.56
C LYS A 160 -13.48 -2.46 6.22
N ALA A 161 -13.05 -3.09 5.12
CA ALA A 161 -13.42 -2.66 3.78
C ALA A 161 -14.94 -2.63 3.51
N ARG A 162 -15.66 -3.67 3.93
CA ARG A 162 -17.09 -3.82 3.54
C ARG A 162 -18.00 -2.67 3.96
N PRO A 163 -18.01 -2.22 5.23
CA PRO A 163 -18.86 -1.09 5.64
C PRO A 163 -18.57 0.20 4.88
N LEU A 164 -17.34 0.42 4.46
CA LEU A 164 -16.92 1.66 3.79
C LEU A 164 -17.21 1.69 2.28
N LEU A 165 -17.57 0.55 1.68
CA LEU A 165 -17.88 0.50 0.24
C LEU A 165 -19.01 1.45 -0.14
N GLY A 166 -20.02 1.57 0.72
CA GLY A 166 -21.15 2.49 0.53
C GLY A 166 -20.69 3.95 0.53
N PHE A 167 -19.80 4.32 1.44
CA PHE A 167 -19.22 5.65 1.49
C PHE A 167 -18.49 5.99 0.20
N VAL A 168 -17.52 5.15 -0.21
CA VAL A 168 -16.74 5.40 -1.44
C VAL A 168 -17.65 5.54 -2.66
N LYS A 169 -18.65 4.68 -2.82
CA LYS A 169 -19.60 4.78 -3.95
C LYS A 169 -20.41 6.07 -3.95
N SER A 170 -20.84 6.52 -2.77
CA SER A 170 -21.68 7.72 -2.67
C SER A 170 -20.92 9.02 -2.95
N TYR A 171 -19.64 9.06 -2.63
CA TYR A 171 -18.84 10.30 -2.67
C TYR A 171 -17.80 10.35 -3.78
N ARG A 172 -17.63 9.28 -4.58
CA ARG A 172 -16.60 9.21 -5.64
C ARG A 172 -16.72 10.33 -6.67
N GLU A 173 -17.94 10.72 -7.06
CA GLU A 173 -18.15 11.80 -8.03
C GLU A 173 -17.78 13.16 -7.45
N GLN A 174 -18.08 13.38 -6.18
CA GLN A 174 -17.77 14.61 -5.47
C GLN A 174 -16.29 14.73 -5.11
N TYR A 175 -15.64 13.59 -4.78
CA TYR A 175 -14.23 13.51 -4.39
C TYR A 175 -13.48 12.54 -5.31
N PRO A 176 -12.99 12.99 -6.49
CA PRO A 176 -12.26 12.14 -7.45
C PRO A 176 -11.02 11.48 -6.85
N CYS A 177 -10.40 12.09 -5.83
CA CYS A 177 -9.26 11.54 -5.09
C CYS A 177 -9.57 10.17 -4.44
N LEU A 178 -10.85 9.84 -4.20
CA LEU A 178 -11.24 8.53 -3.68
C LEU A 178 -10.87 7.37 -4.62
N GLN A 179 -10.75 7.61 -5.94
CA GLN A 179 -10.26 6.60 -6.86
C GLN A 179 -8.83 6.17 -6.49
N ARG A 180 -7.93 7.14 -6.33
CA ARG A 180 -6.53 6.87 -5.89
C ARG A 180 -6.49 6.13 -4.55
N GLN A 181 -7.38 6.47 -3.61
CA GLN A 181 -7.45 5.80 -2.30
C GLN A 181 -7.83 4.30 -2.43
N VAL A 182 -8.75 3.99 -3.35
CA VAL A 182 -9.16 2.60 -3.62
C VAL A 182 -8.03 1.82 -4.29
N ASP A 183 -7.25 2.47 -5.18
CA ASP A 183 -6.11 1.86 -5.86
C ASP A 183 -4.96 1.57 -4.87
N ILE A 184 -4.68 2.50 -3.93
CA ILE A 184 -3.73 2.28 -2.82
C ILE A 184 -4.19 1.10 -1.95
N ALA A 185 -5.47 1.03 -1.61
CA ALA A 185 -6.01 -0.08 -0.83
C ALA A 185 -5.87 -1.42 -1.58
N LEU A 186 -6.11 -1.44 -2.91
CA LEU A 186 -5.90 -2.62 -3.75
C LEU A 186 -4.44 -3.08 -3.66
N ASN A 187 -3.48 -2.15 -3.83
CA ASN A 187 -2.05 -2.47 -3.76
C ASN A 187 -1.68 -3.14 -2.43
N ARG A 188 -2.25 -2.66 -1.33
CA ARG A 188 -2.04 -3.24 0.01
C ARG A 188 -2.66 -4.62 0.18
N PHE A 189 -3.87 -4.87 -0.36
CA PHE A 189 -4.48 -6.20 -0.33
C PHE A 189 -3.71 -7.21 -1.18
N VAL A 190 -3.14 -6.79 -2.32
CA VAL A 190 -2.25 -7.60 -3.14
C VAL A 190 -1.00 -7.99 -2.34
N GLU A 191 -0.35 -7.05 -1.68
CA GLU A 191 0.83 -7.30 -0.84
C GLU A 191 0.54 -8.30 0.28
N ASN A 192 -0.61 -8.17 0.94
CA ASN A 192 -1.03 -9.06 2.02
C ASN A 192 -1.58 -10.41 1.53
N GLN A 193 -1.66 -10.63 0.22
CA GLN A 193 -2.24 -11.82 -0.41
C GLN A 193 -3.70 -12.10 0.01
N ASP A 194 -4.46 -11.05 0.29
CA ASP A 194 -5.88 -11.13 0.66
C ASP A 194 -6.76 -11.13 -0.59
N GLU A 195 -7.08 -12.32 -1.09
CA GLU A 195 -7.93 -12.51 -2.27
C GLU A 195 -9.32 -11.86 -2.12
N ARG A 196 -9.88 -11.85 -0.89
CA ARG A 196 -11.19 -11.24 -0.64
C ARG A 196 -11.13 -9.72 -0.70
N GLY A 197 -10.09 -9.14 -0.13
CA GLY A 197 -9.82 -7.70 -0.21
C GLY A 197 -9.58 -7.25 -1.65
N VAL A 198 -8.77 -8.00 -2.41
CA VAL A 198 -8.54 -7.77 -3.84
C VAL A 198 -9.86 -7.80 -4.62
N ALA A 199 -10.69 -8.84 -4.43
CA ALA A 199 -12.00 -8.94 -5.10
C ALA A 199 -12.90 -7.74 -4.80
N LEU A 200 -12.93 -7.29 -3.54
CA LEU A 200 -13.75 -6.14 -3.11
C LEU A 200 -13.26 -4.84 -3.74
N MET A 201 -11.94 -4.60 -3.79
CA MET A 201 -11.39 -3.38 -4.40
C MET A 201 -11.62 -3.36 -5.91
N LEU A 202 -11.41 -4.48 -6.62
CA LEU A 202 -11.72 -4.59 -8.04
C LEU A 202 -13.20 -4.38 -8.33
N TRP A 203 -14.10 -4.91 -7.49
CA TRP A 203 -15.54 -4.66 -7.59
C TRP A 203 -15.88 -3.18 -7.32
N LEU A 204 -15.16 -2.52 -6.43
CA LEU A 204 -15.30 -1.09 -6.15
C LEU A 204 -14.76 -0.24 -7.31
N GLY A 205 -14.08 -0.83 -8.28
CA GLY A 205 -13.55 -0.17 -9.47
C GLY A 205 -12.10 0.26 -9.35
N ALA A 206 -11.32 -0.37 -8.46
CA ALA A 206 -9.88 -0.17 -8.41
C ALA A 206 -9.23 -0.49 -9.77
N ASP A 207 -8.20 0.29 -10.11
CA ASP A 207 -7.38 0.06 -11.28
C ASP A 207 -6.10 -0.71 -10.89
N PRO A 208 -5.95 -1.97 -11.36
CA PRO A 208 -4.77 -2.77 -11.07
C PRO A 208 -3.49 -2.25 -11.72
N HIS A 209 -3.60 -1.31 -12.66
CA HIS A 209 -2.48 -0.74 -13.40
C HIS A 209 -2.10 0.67 -12.95
N ALA A 210 -2.88 1.28 -12.04
CA ALA A 210 -2.55 2.60 -11.48
C ALA A 210 -1.28 2.52 -10.61
N ARG A 211 -0.30 3.37 -10.90
CA ARG A 211 0.91 3.49 -10.07
C ARG A 211 0.60 4.32 -8.83
N VAL A 212 0.64 3.68 -7.69
CA VAL A 212 0.27 4.25 -6.39
C VAL A 212 1.33 3.91 -5.35
N PRO A 213 1.38 4.64 -4.22
CA PRO A 213 2.27 4.32 -3.12
C PRO A 213 2.12 2.88 -2.64
N CYS A 214 3.23 2.28 -2.27
CA CYS A 214 3.26 0.93 -1.70
C CYS A 214 2.63 0.87 -0.30
N SER A 215 2.57 1.99 0.40
CA SER A 215 1.96 2.12 1.72
C SER A 215 0.94 3.25 1.73
N PRO A 216 -0.19 3.11 2.46
CA PRO A 216 -1.10 4.21 2.68
C PRO A 216 -0.56 5.24 3.69
N TYR A 217 0.54 4.93 4.38
CA TYR A 217 1.23 5.84 5.29
C TYR A 217 2.32 6.57 4.50
N ILE A 218 2.16 7.87 4.36
CA ILE A 218 3.12 8.76 3.71
C ILE A 218 4.12 9.18 4.79
N GLU A 219 5.40 8.84 4.59
CA GLU A 219 6.46 9.29 5.51
C GLU A 219 7.05 10.63 5.04
N ASP A 220 7.19 10.82 3.71
CA ASP A 220 7.53 12.06 3.04
C ASP A 220 7.27 11.94 1.51
N GLU A 221 7.22 13.08 0.80
CA GLU A 221 6.92 13.14 -0.64
C GLU A 221 8.03 12.46 -1.49
N GLU A 222 9.29 12.51 -1.07
CA GLU A 222 10.40 11.88 -1.80
C GLU A 222 10.29 10.35 -1.75
N HIS A 223 9.94 9.79 -0.59
CA HIS A 223 9.70 8.35 -0.43
C HIS A 223 8.42 7.90 -1.14
N GLU A 224 7.39 8.74 -1.19
CA GLU A 224 6.17 8.43 -1.95
C GLU A 224 6.49 8.26 -3.43
N MET A 225 7.20 9.20 -4.04
CA MET A 225 7.55 9.17 -5.47
C MET A 225 8.48 8.00 -5.83
N ALA A 226 9.42 7.67 -4.96
CA ALA A 226 10.37 6.57 -5.17
C ALA A 226 9.74 5.17 -5.04
N SER A 227 8.55 5.07 -4.41
CA SER A 227 7.89 3.79 -4.11
C SER A 227 6.61 3.54 -4.91
N LEU A 228 6.39 4.27 -6.00
CA LEU A 228 5.20 4.07 -6.84
C LEU A 228 5.28 2.75 -7.61
N GLU A 229 4.31 1.88 -7.40
CA GLU A 229 4.20 0.58 -8.06
C GLU A 229 2.72 0.28 -8.31
N SER A 230 2.40 -0.35 -9.44
CA SER A 230 1.03 -0.80 -9.67
C SER A 230 0.73 -2.09 -8.88
N PRO A 231 -0.55 -2.33 -8.49
CA PRO A 231 -0.95 -3.59 -7.90
C PRO A 231 -0.58 -4.81 -8.75
N PHE A 232 -0.61 -4.67 -10.08
CA PHE A 232 -0.21 -5.74 -10.98
C PHE A 232 1.31 -5.99 -10.93
N GLU A 233 2.17 -4.96 -11.03
CA GLU A 233 3.63 -5.07 -10.88
C GLU A 233 3.99 -5.75 -9.56
N ARG A 234 3.38 -5.31 -8.46
CA ARG A 234 3.57 -5.91 -7.14
C ARG A 234 3.18 -7.38 -7.11
N SER A 235 2.10 -7.76 -7.78
CA SER A 235 1.61 -9.13 -7.82
C SER A 235 2.62 -10.09 -8.48
N VAL A 236 3.40 -9.62 -9.43
CA VAL A 236 4.38 -10.42 -10.17
C VAL A 236 5.43 -11.01 -9.22
N TRP A 237 5.86 -10.26 -8.20
CA TRP A 237 7.00 -10.67 -7.37
C TRP A 237 6.65 -11.66 -6.25
N ARG A 238 5.44 -11.63 -5.68
CA ARG A 238 5.15 -12.32 -4.42
C ARG A 238 3.80 -12.99 -4.29
N THR A 239 2.86 -12.81 -5.24
CA THR A 239 1.50 -13.25 -5.01
C THR A 239 1.17 -14.62 -5.62
N ARG A 240 0.05 -15.17 -5.16
CA ARG A 240 -0.56 -16.36 -5.70
C ARG A 240 -1.09 -16.11 -7.11
N GLU A 241 -1.07 -17.12 -7.96
CA GLU A 241 -1.58 -17.04 -9.33
C GLU A 241 -3.05 -16.59 -9.39
N THR A 242 -3.86 -16.98 -8.38
CA THR A 242 -5.26 -16.57 -8.25
C THR A 242 -5.46 -15.05 -8.21
N ILE A 243 -4.61 -14.33 -7.45
CA ILE A 243 -4.67 -12.85 -7.39
C ILE A 243 -4.30 -12.25 -8.75
N MET A 244 -3.24 -12.76 -9.39
CA MET A 244 -2.85 -12.29 -10.72
C MET A 244 -3.97 -12.51 -11.75
N GLU A 245 -4.63 -13.67 -11.73
CA GLU A 245 -5.78 -13.94 -12.61
C GLU A 245 -6.95 -12.96 -12.35
N MET A 246 -7.16 -12.54 -11.10
CA MET A 246 -8.18 -11.55 -10.76
C MET A 246 -7.83 -10.17 -11.32
N LEU A 247 -6.59 -9.74 -11.19
CA LEU A 247 -6.10 -8.46 -11.72
C LEU A 247 -6.15 -8.44 -13.26
N LEU A 248 -5.81 -9.56 -13.91
CA LEU A 248 -5.86 -9.72 -15.36
C LEU A 248 -7.29 -9.69 -15.96
N LYS A 249 -8.34 -9.67 -15.17
CA LYS A 249 -9.71 -9.47 -15.68
C LYS A 249 -9.91 -8.06 -16.23
N LYS A 250 -9.12 -7.08 -15.77
CA LYS A 250 -9.11 -5.73 -16.32
C LYS A 250 -8.21 -5.67 -17.57
N PRO A 251 -8.55 -4.84 -18.57
CA PRO A 251 -7.69 -4.65 -19.73
C PRO A 251 -6.35 -4.05 -19.32
N ILE A 252 -5.29 -4.52 -19.95
CA ILE A 252 -3.92 -4.02 -19.72
C ILE A 252 -3.71 -2.82 -20.64
N PRO A 253 -3.29 -1.65 -20.12
CA PRO A 253 -2.92 -0.50 -20.96
C PRO A 253 -1.75 -0.85 -21.87
N ALA A 254 -1.85 -0.53 -23.17
CA ALA A 254 -0.79 -0.88 -24.13
C ALA A 254 0.56 -0.23 -23.79
N GLU A 255 0.54 0.99 -23.27
CA GLU A 255 1.73 1.73 -22.85
C GLU A 255 2.48 1.08 -21.65
N GLN A 256 1.80 0.23 -20.88
CA GLN A 256 2.40 -0.47 -19.73
C GLN A 256 2.77 -1.93 -20.07
N ALA A 257 2.27 -2.45 -21.19
CA ALA A 257 2.40 -3.87 -21.52
C ALA A 257 3.87 -4.33 -21.63
N ASP A 258 4.75 -3.48 -22.15
CA ASP A 258 6.19 -3.76 -22.32
C ASP A 258 6.90 -3.88 -20.98
N GLY A 259 6.72 -2.91 -20.08
CA GLY A 259 7.30 -2.93 -18.73
C GLY A 259 6.78 -4.12 -17.92
N LEU A 260 5.48 -4.40 -17.98
CA LEU A 260 4.89 -5.57 -17.32
C LEU A 260 5.43 -6.88 -17.86
N LEU A 261 5.67 -7.00 -19.17
CA LEU A 261 6.27 -8.18 -19.78
C LEU A 261 7.71 -8.39 -19.29
N SER A 262 8.48 -7.31 -19.14
CA SER A 262 9.82 -7.35 -18.54
C SER A 262 9.79 -7.92 -17.13
N HIS A 263 8.90 -7.46 -16.27
CA HIS A 263 8.75 -7.98 -14.91
C HIS A 263 8.32 -9.46 -14.89
N VAL A 264 7.40 -9.87 -15.76
CA VAL A 264 6.88 -11.24 -15.83
C VAL A 264 7.89 -12.23 -16.38
N SER A 265 8.86 -11.80 -17.20
CA SER A 265 9.87 -12.65 -17.83
C SER A 265 10.63 -13.51 -16.81
N HIS A 266 10.87 -12.98 -15.60
CA HIS A 266 11.54 -13.69 -14.51
C HIS A 266 10.68 -14.72 -13.77
N ARG A 267 9.39 -14.84 -14.07
CA ARG A 267 8.47 -15.72 -13.33
C ARG A 267 7.96 -16.93 -14.13
N GLY A 268 8.11 -16.93 -15.45
CA GLY A 268 7.64 -18.02 -16.30
C GLY A 268 6.14 -18.28 -16.13
N LEU A 269 5.30 -17.26 -16.36
CA LEU A 269 3.85 -17.31 -16.21
C LEU A 269 3.18 -17.27 -17.59
N PRO A 270 2.94 -18.43 -18.26
CA PRO A 270 2.52 -18.47 -19.65
C PRO A 270 1.18 -17.78 -19.92
N LYS A 271 0.20 -17.92 -19.03
CA LYS A 271 -1.11 -17.24 -19.17
C LYS A 271 -0.98 -15.73 -19.15
N VAL A 272 -0.10 -15.19 -18.29
CA VAL A 272 0.15 -13.76 -18.18
C VAL A 272 0.89 -13.26 -19.40
N VAL A 273 1.95 -13.96 -19.83
CA VAL A 273 2.71 -13.66 -21.05
C VAL A 273 1.77 -13.59 -22.26
N SER A 274 0.90 -14.62 -22.44
CA SER A 274 -0.07 -14.63 -23.53
C SER A 274 -1.01 -13.42 -23.53
N ARG A 275 -1.44 -12.96 -22.33
CA ARG A 275 -2.30 -11.77 -22.23
C ARG A 275 -1.57 -10.47 -22.52
N LEU A 276 -0.32 -10.34 -22.06
CA LEU A 276 0.50 -9.16 -22.33
C LEU A 276 0.81 -9.04 -23.83
N LEU A 277 1.15 -10.15 -24.50
CA LEU A 277 1.34 -10.17 -25.96
C LEU A 277 0.07 -9.78 -26.71
N LYS A 278 -1.11 -10.26 -26.27
CA LYS A 278 -2.41 -9.85 -26.83
C LYS A 278 -2.73 -8.38 -26.59
N ALA A 279 -2.23 -7.79 -25.52
CA ALA A 279 -2.36 -6.36 -25.22
C ALA A 279 -1.39 -5.49 -26.05
N GLY A 280 -0.51 -6.10 -26.84
CA GLY A 280 0.43 -5.41 -27.72
C GLY A 280 1.84 -5.26 -27.16
N ALA A 281 2.20 -6.02 -26.12
CA ALA A 281 3.56 -6.00 -25.59
C ALA A 281 4.58 -6.40 -26.66
N ASN A 282 5.66 -5.62 -26.76
CA ASN A 282 6.76 -5.87 -27.68
C ASN A 282 7.61 -7.07 -27.22
N PRO A 283 7.66 -8.20 -27.95
CA PRO A 283 8.46 -9.35 -27.58
C PRO A 283 9.97 -9.12 -27.64
N ASN A 284 10.41 -7.97 -28.18
CA ASN A 284 11.81 -7.56 -28.26
C ASN A 284 12.12 -6.36 -27.36
N HIS A 285 11.26 -6.08 -26.38
CA HIS A 285 11.49 -4.96 -25.46
C HIS A 285 12.81 -5.11 -24.71
N ILE A 286 13.53 -4.00 -24.58
CA ILE A 286 14.73 -3.89 -23.76
C ILE A 286 14.34 -3.03 -22.56
N GLY A 287 14.37 -3.64 -21.37
CA GLY A 287 14.05 -2.97 -20.12
C GLY A 287 15.17 -2.09 -19.59
N GLU A 288 15.08 -1.70 -18.35
CA GLU A 288 16.11 -0.95 -17.64
C GLU A 288 17.45 -1.72 -17.64
N GLU A 289 18.57 -1.00 -17.57
CA GLU A 289 19.94 -1.57 -17.60
C GLU A 289 20.27 -2.42 -18.84
N ASP A 290 19.64 -2.11 -19.98
CA ASP A 290 19.87 -2.84 -21.24
C ASP A 290 19.53 -4.35 -21.17
N TRP A 291 18.54 -4.70 -20.34
CA TRP A 291 18.10 -6.07 -20.12
C TRP A 291 17.07 -6.51 -21.17
N HIS A 292 17.45 -7.47 -22.03
CA HIS A 292 16.53 -8.01 -23.03
C HIS A 292 15.54 -9.02 -22.40
N ILE A 293 14.31 -9.04 -22.86
CA ILE A 293 13.26 -9.94 -22.33
C ILE A 293 13.69 -11.41 -22.32
N LEU A 294 14.36 -11.88 -23.37
CA LEU A 294 14.84 -13.27 -23.43
C LEU A 294 15.82 -13.61 -22.30
N ASP A 295 16.62 -12.64 -21.85
CA ASP A 295 17.52 -12.85 -20.72
C ASP A 295 16.74 -13.14 -19.44
N GLY A 296 15.58 -12.51 -19.26
CA GLY A 296 14.66 -12.75 -18.15
C GLY A 296 14.08 -14.18 -18.18
N PHE A 297 13.57 -14.62 -19.33
CA PHE A 297 13.03 -15.97 -19.47
C PHE A 297 14.10 -17.04 -19.29
N ILE A 298 15.32 -16.83 -19.80
CA ILE A 298 16.45 -17.76 -19.59
C ILE A 298 16.85 -17.75 -18.11
N SER A 299 16.98 -16.59 -17.49
CA SER A 299 17.26 -16.45 -16.06
C SER A 299 16.23 -17.20 -15.21
N ASN A 300 14.94 -17.14 -15.58
CA ASN A 300 13.89 -17.91 -14.94
C ASN A 300 14.17 -19.40 -14.90
N LEU A 301 14.66 -19.98 -16.01
CA LEU A 301 14.91 -21.40 -16.17
C LEU A 301 16.26 -21.86 -15.57
N THR A 302 17.21 -20.92 -15.36
CA THR A 302 18.58 -21.23 -14.96
C THR A 302 18.87 -21.04 -13.46
N TYR A 303 18.04 -20.28 -12.72
CA TYR A 303 18.30 -19.99 -11.31
C TYR A 303 18.01 -21.19 -10.39
N ARG A 304 19.01 -21.60 -9.63
CA ARG A 304 19.02 -22.80 -8.75
C ARG A 304 17.97 -22.82 -7.64
N TRP A 305 17.47 -21.68 -7.18
CA TRP A 305 16.50 -21.63 -6.07
C TRP A 305 15.10 -22.16 -6.44
N ARG A 306 14.86 -22.47 -7.71
CA ARG A 306 13.61 -23.06 -8.23
C ARG A 306 13.62 -24.58 -8.36
N LEU A 307 14.68 -25.26 -7.94
CA LEU A 307 14.90 -26.69 -8.18
C LEU A 307 13.95 -27.63 -7.42
N SER A 308 12.98 -27.15 -6.66
CA SER A 308 12.08 -28.01 -5.88
C SER A 308 10.78 -28.39 -6.59
N ASP A 309 10.44 -27.78 -7.73
CA ASP A 309 9.16 -27.98 -8.40
C ASP A 309 9.32 -28.26 -9.90
N ASN A 310 8.94 -29.48 -10.35
CA ASN A 310 9.01 -29.86 -11.77
C ASN A 310 8.01 -29.05 -12.63
N ASP A 311 6.84 -28.65 -12.07
CA ASP A 311 5.84 -27.88 -12.78
C ASP A 311 6.33 -26.46 -13.12
N SER A 312 7.33 -25.97 -12.40
CA SER A 312 7.97 -24.66 -12.65
C SER A 312 8.77 -24.63 -13.94
N ASP A 313 9.48 -25.73 -14.27
CA ASP A 313 10.29 -25.83 -15.50
C ASP A 313 9.38 -25.92 -16.73
N GLU A 314 8.30 -26.70 -16.67
CA GLU A 314 7.33 -26.82 -17.77
C GLU A 314 6.64 -25.47 -18.06
N ARG A 315 6.19 -24.77 -17.03
CA ARG A 315 5.62 -23.43 -17.19
C ARG A 315 6.61 -22.40 -17.74
N GLY A 316 7.86 -22.45 -17.27
CA GLY A 316 8.93 -21.60 -17.78
C GLY A 316 9.22 -21.85 -19.26
N LEU A 317 9.26 -23.11 -19.68
CA LEU A 317 9.44 -23.49 -21.10
C LEU A 317 8.25 -23.09 -21.96
N GLU A 318 7.02 -23.25 -21.47
CA GLU A 318 5.82 -22.78 -22.17
C GLU A 318 5.84 -21.26 -22.35
N ALA A 319 6.22 -20.52 -21.32
CA ALA A 319 6.34 -19.06 -21.40
C ALA A 319 7.44 -18.62 -22.38
N LEU A 320 8.61 -19.33 -22.38
CA LEU A 320 9.68 -19.10 -23.36
C LEU A 320 9.19 -19.38 -24.78
N LYS A 321 8.46 -20.48 -24.99
CA LYS A 321 7.90 -20.77 -26.30
C LYS A 321 6.96 -19.68 -26.79
N LEU A 322 6.04 -19.21 -25.96
CA LEU A 322 5.10 -18.15 -26.32
C LEU A 322 5.80 -16.86 -26.78
N ILE A 323 6.87 -16.46 -26.10
CA ILE A 323 7.61 -15.26 -26.49
C ILE A 323 8.39 -15.44 -27.80
N LEU A 324 8.93 -16.66 -28.03
CA LEU A 324 9.61 -17.02 -29.28
C LEU A 324 8.61 -17.11 -30.45
N ASP A 325 7.43 -17.69 -30.25
CA ASP A 325 6.33 -17.72 -31.23
C ASP A 325 5.90 -16.30 -31.62
N ALA A 326 5.96 -15.36 -30.67
CA ALA A 326 5.70 -13.92 -30.93
C ALA A 326 6.83 -13.21 -31.68
N GLY A 327 7.92 -13.90 -32.02
CA GLY A 327 9.02 -13.35 -32.79
C GLY A 327 10.16 -12.73 -31.98
N SER A 328 10.28 -13.06 -30.70
CA SER A 328 11.39 -12.56 -29.90
C SER A 328 12.75 -13.04 -30.40
N ARG A 329 13.70 -12.11 -30.53
CA ARG A 329 15.08 -12.35 -30.97
C ARG A 329 16.03 -11.45 -30.20
N TRP A 330 17.23 -11.95 -29.92
CA TRP A 330 18.29 -11.08 -29.42
C TRP A 330 18.78 -10.12 -30.52
N PRO A 331 19.20 -8.90 -30.19
CA PRO A 331 19.94 -8.03 -31.09
C PRO A 331 21.24 -8.71 -31.60
N GLU A 332 21.78 -8.27 -32.74
CA GLU A 332 22.97 -8.89 -33.38
C GLU A 332 24.20 -8.99 -32.45
N HIS A 333 24.37 -8.02 -31.54
CA HIS A 333 25.49 -8.02 -30.58
C HIS A 333 25.26 -8.93 -29.36
N ARG A 334 24.12 -9.62 -29.29
CA ARG A 334 23.73 -10.57 -28.24
C ARG A 334 23.30 -11.92 -28.83
N PRO A 335 23.30 -13.01 -28.02
CA PRO A 335 23.74 -13.05 -26.63
C PRO A 335 25.26 -13.17 -26.50
N ASP A 336 25.81 -12.87 -25.31
CA ASP A 336 27.13 -13.35 -24.90
C ASP A 336 27.08 -14.86 -24.73
N VAL A 337 27.50 -15.60 -25.78
CA VAL A 337 27.44 -17.07 -25.81
C VAL A 337 28.18 -17.73 -24.64
N PRO A 338 29.40 -17.30 -24.24
CA PRO A 338 30.07 -17.77 -23.03
C PRO A 338 29.23 -17.62 -21.75
N ARG A 339 28.57 -16.46 -21.56
CA ARG A 339 27.68 -16.22 -20.43
C ARG A 339 26.44 -17.10 -20.49
N LEU A 340 25.75 -17.12 -21.62
CA LEU A 340 24.59 -17.97 -21.87
C LEU A 340 24.88 -19.45 -21.58
N ARG A 341 26.04 -19.94 -22.03
CA ARG A 341 26.50 -21.31 -21.76
C ARG A 341 26.62 -21.61 -20.28
N ARG A 342 27.25 -20.69 -19.53
CA ARG A 342 27.41 -20.81 -18.07
C ARG A 342 26.05 -20.88 -17.37
N ASP A 343 25.13 -20.01 -17.77
CA ASP A 343 23.80 -19.93 -17.17
C ASP A 343 23.00 -21.21 -17.47
N LEU A 344 23.00 -21.67 -18.70
CA LEU A 344 22.30 -22.88 -19.13
C LEU A 344 22.82 -24.16 -18.47
N LEU A 345 24.09 -24.26 -18.05
CA LEU A 345 24.61 -25.36 -17.28
C LEU A 345 23.98 -25.52 -15.89
N ASN A 346 23.27 -24.52 -15.42
CA ASN A 346 22.50 -24.61 -14.16
C ASN A 346 21.12 -25.24 -14.34
N CYS A 347 20.64 -25.43 -15.59
CA CYS A 347 19.36 -26.11 -15.86
C CYS A 347 19.47 -27.63 -15.64
N LYS A 348 18.31 -28.27 -15.43
CA LYS A 348 18.19 -29.72 -15.55
C LYS A 348 18.51 -30.15 -17.01
N PRO A 349 19.06 -31.35 -17.24
CA PRO A 349 19.40 -31.81 -18.59
C PRO A 349 18.21 -31.80 -19.56
N ASP A 350 17.01 -32.18 -19.11
CA ASP A 350 15.79 -32.17 -19.93
C ASP A 350 15.36 -30.75 -20.31
N THR A 351 15.40 -29.84 -19.35
CA THR A 351 15.09 -28.40 -19.55
C THR A 351 16.10 -27.79 -20.54
N LEU A 352 17.39 -28.12 -20.39
CA LEU A 352 18.42 -27.67 -21.33
C LEU A 352 18.17 -28.16 -22.74
N ARG A 353 17.84 -29.47 -22.92
CA ARG A 353 17.51 -30.02 -24.23
C ARG A 353 16.32 -29.33 -24.88
N ALA A 354 15.29 -29.06 -24.09
CA ALA A 354 14.09 -28.32 -24.54
C ALA A 354 14.43 -26.90 -24.98
N ILE A 355 15.23 -26.16 -24.21
CA ILE A 355 15.67 -24.80 -24.57
C ILE A 355 16.45 -24.82 -25.89
N ILE A 356 17.40 -25.74 -26.05
CA ILE A 356 18.19 -25.83 -27.29
C ILE A 356 17.30 -26.23 -28.49
N ALA A 357 16.30 -27.08 -28.29
CA ALA A 357 15.34 -27.42 -29.33
C ALA A 357 14.53 -26.19 -29.76
N LEU A 358 14.02 -25.39 -28.81
CA LEU A 358 13.31 -24.14 -29.09
C LEU A 358 14.22 -23.14 -29.81
N PHE A 359 15.47 -22.97 -29.43
CA PHE A 359 16.40 -22.08 -30.11
C PHE A 359 16.67 -22.47 -31.56
N LYS A 360 16.71 -23.76 -31.85
CA LYS A 360 16.82 -24.28 -33.22
C LYS A 360 15.56 -24.04 -34.02
N GLU A 361 14.41 -24.41 -33.45
CA GLU A 361 13.10 -24.29 -34.10
C GLU A 361 12.81 -22.83 -34.51
N HIS A 362 13.09 -21.89 -33.60
CA HIS A 362 12.84 -20.49 -33.84
C HIS A 362 14.00 -19.68 -34.40
N GLN A 363 15.14 -20.33 -34.72
CA GLN A 363 16.35 -19.70 -35.25
C GLN A 363 16.81 -18.49 -34.41
N VAL A 364 16.78 -18.64 -33.06
CA VAL A 364 17.11 -17.58 -32.11
C VAL A 364 18.61 -17.27 -32.11
N LEU A 365 19.43 -18.27 -32.38
CA LEU A 365 20.89 -18.23 -32.50
C LEU A 365 21.30 -18.61 -33.93
N THR A 366 22.40 -18.01 -34.42
CA THR A 366 23.02 -18.47 -35.68
C THR A 366 23.57 -19.88 -35.51
N GLU A 367 23.79 -20.60 -36.61
CA GLU A 367 24.39 -21.93 -36.57
C GLU A 367 25.76 -21.95 -35.87
N GLU A 368 26.56 -20.89 -36.10
CA GLU A 368 27.86 -20.72 -35.49
C GLU A 368 27.75 -20.51 -33.96
N GLN A 369 26.84 -19.63 -33.54
CA GLN A 369 26.55 -19.39 -32.11
C GLN A 369 26.05 -20.65 -31.42
N LEU A 370 25.14 -21.39 -32.07
CA LEU A 370 24.61 -22.64 -31.54
C LEU A 370 25.69 -23.75 -31.45
N HIS A 371 26.55 -23.83 -32.45
CA HIS A 371 27.72 -24.74 -32.43
C HIS A 371 28.66 -24.36 -31.30
N ASP A 372 28.99 -23.05 -31.16
CA ASP A 372 29.84 -22.56 -30.07
C ASP A 372 29.23 -22.83 -28.70
N LEU A 373 27.91 -22.64 -28.52
CA LEU A 373 27.18 -22.94 -27.30
C LEU A 373 27.34 -24.42 -26.87
N THR A 374 27.25 -25.35 -27.81
CA THR A 374 27.15 -26.80 -27.53
C THR A 374 28.49 -27.53 -27.62
N ARG A 375 29.57 -26.95 -28.16
CA ARG A 375 30.83 -27.65 -28.47
C ARG A 375 31.65 -28.10 -27.28
N THR A 376 31.47 -27.44 -26.09
CA THR A 376 32.33 -27.75 -24.94
C THR A 376 32.06 -29.13 -24.36
N PRO A 377 33.10 -29.84 -23.85
CA PRO A 377 32.94 -31.18 -23.27
C PRO A 377 31.92 -31.18 -22.12
N THR A 378 31.91 -30.14 -21.29
CA THR A 378 30.97 -30.00 -20.16
C THR A 378 29.53 -29.92 -20.64
N MET A 379 29.25 -29.12 -21.68
CA MET A 379 27.90 -28.97 -22.22
C MET A 379 27.45 -30.28 -22.89
N LYS A 380 28.34 -30.95 -23.67
CA LYS A 380 28.04 -32.26 -24.27
C LYS A 380 27.71 -33.31 -23.23
N LYS A 381 28.50 -33.40 -22.15
CA LYS A 381 28.24 -34.31 -21.04
C LYS A 381 26.89 -34.01 -20.36
N HIS A 382 26.58 -32.73 -20.14
CA HIS A 382 25.32 -32.31 -19.53
C HIS A 382 24.11 -32.66 -20.40
N LEU A 383 24.19 -32.43 -21.70
CA LEU A 383 23.15 -32.83 -22.68
C LEU A 383 22.91 -34.33 -22.77
N GLN A 384 23.95 -35.16 -22.54
CA GLN A 384 23.88 -36.62 -22.58
C GLN A 384 23.44 -37.22 -21.24
N SER A 385 23.51 -36.49 -20.15
CA SER A 385 23.09 -36.99 -18.84
C SER A 385 21.58 -37.24 -18.79
N ALA A 386 21.18 -38.33 -18.15
CA ALA A 386 19.78 -38.59 -17.86
C ALA A 386 19.33 -37.68 -16.67
N SER A 387 18.11 -37.18 -16.71
CA SER A 387 17.54 -36.52 -15.55
C SER A 387 17.39 -37.51 -14.39
N PRO A 388 17.69 -37.14 -13.14
CA PRO A 388 17.44 -38.00 -12.00
C PRO A 388 15.95 -38.35 -11.95
N ILE A 389 15.66 -39.68 -11.92
CA ILE A 389 14.29 -40.17 -11.73
C ILE A 389 13.88 -39.80 -10.31
N VAL A 390 13.08 -38.74 -10.15
CA VAL A 390 12.45 -38.43 -8.89
C VAL A 390 11.29 -39.40 -8.70
N SER A 391 11.55 -40.50 -7.94
CA SER A 391 10.48 -41.39 -7.51
C SER A 391 9.46 -40.56 -6.70
N ARG A 392 8.23 -40.49 -7.20
CA ARG A 392 7.09 -39.93 -6.48
C ARG A 392 6.83 -40.77 -5.24
N SER A 393 7.43 -40.43 -4.10
CA SER A 393 6.91 -40.83 -2.80
C SER A 393 5.73 -39.91 -2.48
N THR A 394 4.53 -40.46 -2.52
CA THR A 394 3.29 -39.84 -2.03
C THR A 394 3.51 -39.33 -0.61
N PRO A 395 3.31 -38.06 -0.30
CA PRO A 395 3.35 -37.61 1.08
C PRO A 395 2.09 -38.10 1.77
N GLN A 396 2.22 -39.01 2.75
CA GLN A 396 1.17 -39.21 3.73
C GLN A 396 0.95 -37.92 4.53
N SER A 397 -0.26 -37.42 4.46
CA SER A 397 -0.69 -36.27 5.23
C SER A 397 -0.77 -36.62 6.72
N THR A 398 0.15 -36.07 7.51
CA THR A 398 -0.04 -35.95 8.95
C THR A 398 -0.24 -34.46 9.26
N TYR A 399 -1.49 -34.09 9.48
CA TYR A 399 -1.81 -32.80 10.08
C TYR A 399 -1.35 -32.84 11.55
N SER A 400 -0.37 -32.01 11.87
CA SER A 400 -0.04 -31.63 13.23
C SER A 400 -0.24 -30.11 13.34
N THR A 401 -1.25 -29.74 14.11
CA THR A 401 -1.51 -28.37 14.55
C THR A 401 -0.45 -27.95 15.57
N GLY A 402 0.32 -26.93 15.25
CA GLY A 402 1.26 -26.32 16.19
C GLY A 402 1.62 -24.93 15.72
N GLY A 403 0.95 -23.93 16.29
CA GLY A 403 1.26 -22.53 16.04
C GLY A 403 2.59 -22.12 16.67
N THR A 404 3.41 -21.42 15.90
CA THR A 404 4.40 -20.49 16.44
C THR A 404 4.63 -19.36 15.42
N THR A 405 4.29 -18.18 15.85
CA THR A 405 4.66 -16.91 15.21
C THR A 405 6.17 -16.74 15.23
N SER A 406 6.81 -16.61 14.09
CA SER A 406 8.16 -16.10 13.99
C SER A 406 8.28 -15.00 12.94
N ASN A 407 8.60 -13.84 13.47
CA ASN A 407 8.97 -12.59 12.84
C ASN A 407 10.27 -12.77 12.02
N SER A 408 10.23 -12.66 10.69
CA SER A 408 11.42 -12.62 9.85
C SER A 408 11.25 -11.63 8.68
N GLY A 409 11.11 -10.36 9.03
CA GLY A 409 11.20 -9.24 8.10
C GLY A 409 12.50 -8.48 8.34
N GLY A 410 13.60 -8.82 7.67
CA GLY A 410 14.81 -8.06 7.93
C GLY A 410 16.08 -8.38 7.14
N TYR A 411 16.02 -9.04 5.99
CA TYR A 411 17.29 -9.40 5.31
C TYR A 411 17.47 -8.94 3.84
N TRP A 412 16.50 -8.28 3.21
CA TRP A 412 16.57 -8.01 1.76
C TRP A 412 16.83 -6.55 1.34
N LYS A 413 16.89 -5.59 2.28
CA LYS A 413 17.14 -4.17 1.95
C LYS A 413 18.61 -3.76 1.78
N LYS A 414 19.60 -4.66 1.90
CA LYS A 414 21.04 -4.31 1.91
C LYS A 414 21.86 -4.62 0.65
N HIS A 415 21.28 -5.17 -0.40
CA HIS A 415 22.08 -5.58 -1.57
C HIS A 415 21.88 -4.78 -2.87
N TRP A 416 21.00 -3.77 -2.90
CA TRP A 416 20.72 -3.00 -4.12
C TRP A 416 21.15 -1.53 -4.09
N SER A 417 21.79 -1.05 -3.04
CA SER A 417 22.27 0.35 -2.97
C SER A 417 23.78 0.55 -3.16
N GLN A 418 24.51 -0.47 -3.60
CA GLN A 418 25.95 -0.34 -3.94
C GLN A 418 26.29 -1.25 -5.13
N ARG A 419 25.95 -0.79 -6.32
CA ARG A 419 26.72 -0.97 -7.57
C ARG A 419 26.19 -0.06 -8.66
#